data_da592f6bdcdd126e8020b362f953f996
#
_entry.id   da592f6bdcdd126e8020b362f953f996
#
_cell.length_a   1.000
_cell.length_b   1.000
_cell.length_c   1.000
_cell.angle_alpha   90.00
_cell.angle_beta   90.00
_cell.angle_gamma   90.00
#
_symmetry.space_group_name_H-M   'P 1'
#
loop_
_entity.id
_entity.type
_entity.pdbx_description
1 polymer ?
#
loop_
_entity_poly.entity_id
_entity_poly.type
_entity_poly.pdbx_seq_one_letter_code
_entity_poly.pdbx_strand_id
1 'polypeptide(L)'
;MKGVSIPYTEEMENFLKSNVKGTHFKDLTDMFNRQFNVCYKAVNIAAKCLRMGCNNGIDCRIKKGNAPFNKGKKMPEEIYKRCAGTMFKKGNTPHNHRPVGSERLQADGYWYVKIGEPKKWKLKHHIEWEKYNKPIDTKKEVIIFLDGNRANCDISNLKKIPRSYDACMSFLGLWSKNKDLNNTSLNVVKLFKETKRARNESD
;
A
#
# COMPACT_ATOMS: atom_id res chain seq x y z
N MET A 1 20.03 34.69 -2.56
CA MET A 1 21.50 34.56 -2.50
C MET A 1 21.86 33.13 -2.14
N LYS A 2 22.62 32.41 -2.95
CA LYS A 2 23.19 31.11 -2.57
C LYS A 2 24.25 31.39 -1.51
N GLY A 3 24.08 30.83 -0.30
CA GLY A 3 25.06 31.02 0.77
C GLY A 3 26.43 30.50 0.36
N VAL A 4 27.47 31.23 0.71
CA VAL A 4 28.86 30.84 0.48
C VAL A 4 29.11 29.54 1.25
N SER A 5 29.44 28.47 0.56
CA SER A 5 29.80 27.19 1.18
C SER A 5 31.20 27.34 1.79
N ILE A 6 31.29 27.27 3.11
CA ILE A 6 32.60 27.22 3.77
C ILE A 6 33.23 25.85 3.48
N PRO A 7 34.41 25.78 2.84
CA PRO A 7 35.05 24.51 2.56
C PRO A 7 35.52 23.84 3.86
N TYR A 8 35.34 22.53 3.96
CA TYR A 8 35.89 21.74 5.07
C TYR A 8 37.37 21.51 4.80
N THR A 9 38.22 21.81 5.79
CA THR A 9 39.66 21.50 5.75
C THR A 9 39.87 20.04 6.11
N GLU A 10 41.05 19.50 5.79
CA GLU A 10 41.43 18.13 6.12
C GLU A 10 41.40 17.87 7.64
N GLU A 11 41.84 18.85 8.44
CA GLU A 11 41.77 18.79 9.90
C GLU A 11 40.33 18.70 10.42
N MET A 12 39.40 19.45 9.81
CA MET A 12 37.98 19.38 10.14
C MET A 12 37.39 18.02 9.81
N GLU A 13 37.76 17.41 8.69
CA GLU A 13 37.31 16.07 8.32
C GLU A 13 37.86 15.00 9.25
N ASN A 14 39.13 15.09 9.63
CA ASN A 14 39.76 14.15 10.56
C ASN A 14 39.14 14.27 11.97
N PHE A 15 38.83 15.48 12.43
CA PHE A 15 38.11 15.69 13.68
C PHE A 15 36.74 15.00 13.66
N LEU A 16 35.98 15.16 12.60
CA LEU A 16 34.67 14.50 12.46
C LEU A 16 34.81 12.96 12.45
N LYS A 17 35.76 12.41 11.71
CA LYS A 17 36.01 10.95 11.68
C LYS A 17 36.32 10.38 13.06
N SER A 18 37.13 11.10 13.84
CA SER A 18 37.57 10.64 15.16
C SER A 18 36.47 10.72 16.23
N ASN A 19 35.56 11.70 16.13
CA ASN A 19 34.58 12.00 17.19
C ASN A 19 33.14 11.58 16.87
N VAL A 20 32.83 11.13 15.63
CA VAL A 20 31.47 10.80 15.22
C VAL A 20 30.92 9.56 15.92
N LYS A 21 31.74 8.55 16.18
CA LYS A 21 31.30 7.27 16.70
C LYS A 21 30.81 7.39 18.14
N GLY A 22 29.54 7.01 18.37
CA GLY A 22 28.92 7.09 19.72
C GLY A 22 28.45 8.48 20.14
N THR A 23 28.62 9.51 19.29
CA THR A 23 28.27 10.90 19.62
C THR A 23 27.02 11.33 18.86
N HIS A 24 26.05 11.98 19.53
CA HIS A 24 24.91 12.56 18.82
C HIS A 24 25.37 13.73 17.94
N PHE A 25 24.79 13.85 16.74
CA PHE A 25 25.17 14.91 15.80
C PHE A 25 25.01 16.33 16.36
N LYS A 26 24.12 16.56 17.32
CA LYS A 26 24.00 17.83 18.01
C LYS A 26 25.24 18.13 18.82
N ASP A 27 25.63 17.19 19.67
CA ASP A 27 26.78 17.33 20.56
C ASP A 27 28.09 17.40 19.75
N LEU A 28 28.22 16.57 18.71
CA LEU A 28 29.33 16.63 17.76
C LEU A 28 29.45 18.00 17.08
N THR A 29 28.31 18.62 16.76
CA THR A 29 28.27 19.95 16.14
C THR A 29 28.74 21.02 17.12
N ASP A 30 28.31 20.94 18.36
CA ASP A 30 28.71 21.89 19.41
C ASP A 30 30.23 21.79 19.69
N MET A 31 30.78 20.57 19.74
CA MET A 31 32.22 20.33 19.86
C MET A 31 32.97 20.88 18.63
N PHE A 32 32.51 20.61 17.44
CA PHE A 32 33.11 21.05 16.18
C PHE A 32 33.13 22.58 16.07
N ASN A 33 31.99 23.23 16.36
CA ASN A 33 31.86 24.68 16.31
C ASN A 33 32.80 25.39 17.29
N ARG A 34 32.97 24.83 18.51
CA ARG A 34 33.91 25.36 19.53
C ARG A 34 35.37 25.19 19.07
N GLN A 35 35.72 24.01 18.51
CA GLN A 35 37.09 23.71 18.13
C GLN A 35 37.58 24.59 16.97
N PHE A 36 36.73 24.84 15.99
CA PHE A 36 37.10 25.53 14.75
C PHE A 36 36.57 26.96 14.68
N ASN A 37 35.92 27.45 15.75
CA ASN A 37 35.32 28.76 15.82
C ASN A 37 34.40 29.09 14.64
N VAL A 38 33.52 28.12 14.28
CA VAL A 38 32.57 28.19 13.20
C VAL A 38 31.13 28.00 13.70
N CYS A 39 30.14 28.26 12.87
CA CYS A 39 28.72 28.11 13.20
C CYS A 39 28.00 27.22 12.18
N TYR A 40 28.24 25.92 12.26
CA TYR A 40 27.51 24.95 11.46
C TYR A 40 26.25 24.44 12.18
N LYS A 41 25.23 24.08 11.39
CA LYS A 41 24.04 23.39 11.92
C LYS A 41 24.29 21.88 11.97
N ALA A 42 23.66 21.19 12.92
CA ALA A 42 23.77 19.74 13.06
C ALA A 42 23.44 18.96 11.77
N VAL A 43 22.49 19.47 10.98
CA VAL A 43 22.14 18.89 9.67
C VAL A 43 23.33 18.93 8.68
N ASN A 44 24.12 20.01 8.71
CA ASN A 44 25.27 20.16 7.81
C ASN A 44 26.39 19.19 8.20
N ILE A 45 26.68 19.05 9.48
CA ILE A 45 27.69 18.11 10.01
C ILE A 45 27.24 16.68 9.73
N ALA A 46 25.99 16.32 9.98
CA ALA A 46 25.43 15.00 9.68
C ALA A 46 25.54 14.66 8.17
N ALA A 47 25.20 15.60 7.28
CA ALA A 47 25.33 15.44 5.85
C ALA A 47 26.78 15.31 5.38
N LYS A 48 27.71 16.02 6.03
CA LYS A 48 29.15 15.87 5.74
C LYS A 48 29.66 14.49 6.17
N CYS A 49 29.34 14.05 7.40
CA CYS A 49 29.68 12.72 7.88
C CYS A 49 29.13 11.61 6.97
N LEU A 50 27.90 11.72 6.52
CA LEU A 50 27.30 10.76 5.58
C LEU A 50 28.07 10.69 4.25
N ARG A 51 28.47 11.84 3.68
CA ARG A 51 29.28 11.89 2.45
C ARG A 51 30.67 11.27 2.63
N MET A 52 31.24 11.36 3.82
CA MET A 52 32.50 10.71 4.17
C MET A 52 32.37 9.22 4.54
N GLY A 53 31.15 8.66 4.48
CA GLY A 53 30.89 7.27 4.87
C GLY A 53 30.94 7.03 6.39
N CYS A 54 30.89 8.09 7.21
CA CYS A 54 30.95 8.00 8.65
C CYS A 54 29.55 8.01 9.25
N ASN A 55 29.27 7.07 10.14
CA ASN A 55 28.01 7.01 10.90
C ASN A 55 28.31 7.01 12.40
N ASN A 56 27.47 7.67 13.17
CA ASN A 56 27.62 7.72 14.64
C ASN A 56 27.28 6.38 15.33
N GLY A 57 26.67 5.43 14.64
CA GLY A 57 26.32 4.11 15.18
C GLY A 57 25.19 4.12 16.23
N ILE A 58 24.55 5.26 16.48
CA ILE A 58 23.46 5.38 17.46
C ILE A 58 22.16 4.93 16.81
N ASP A 59 21.54 3.89 17.33
CA ASP A 59 20.22 3.45 16.92
C ASP A 59 19.14 4.28 17.64
N CYS A 60 18.59 5.27 16.92
CA CYS A 60 17.50 6.13 17.39
C CYS A 60 16.09 5.52 17.15
N ARG A 61 15.98 4.29 16.66
CA ARG A 61 14.69 3.64 16.41
C ARG A 61 14.01 3.29 17.72
N ILE A 62 12.69 3.48 17.76
CA ILE A 62 11.86 3.03 18.87
C ILE A 62 11.93 1.50 18.96
N LYS A 63 12.37 0.96 20.07
CA LYS A 63 12.48 -0.49 20.28
C LYS A 63 11.09 -1.14 20.27
N LYS A 64 10.98 -2.31 19.66
CA LYS A 64 9.75 -3.10 19.67
C LYS A 64 9.33 -3.38 21.12
N GLY A 65 8.06 -3.09 21.44
CA GLY A 65 7.53 -3.25 22.81
C GLY A 65 7.62 -1.98 23.67
N ASN A 66 8.25 -0.90 23.19
CA ASN A 66 8.26 0.36 23.91
C ASN A 66 6.84 0.95 23.98
N ALA A 67 6.37 1.24 25.18
CA ALA A 67 5.07 1.86 25.38
C ALA A 67 5.20 3.38 25.21
N PRO A 68 4.37 4.03 24.36
CA PRO A 68 4.35 5.49 24.28
C PRO A 68 4.10 6.11 25.65
N PHE A 69 4.75 7.24 25.95
CA PHE A 69 4.65 7.93 27.25
C PHE A 69 3.20 8.33 27.64
N ASN A 70 2.34 8.46 26.64
CA ASN A 70 0.92 8.82 26.80
C ASN A 70 -0.04 7.63 26.72
N LYS A 71 0.48 6.39 26.63
CA LYS A 71 -0.37 5.18 26.60
C LYS A 71 -1.19 5.07 27.89
N GLY A 72 -2.53 5.00 27.75
CA GLY A 72 -3.45 4.91 28.87
C GLY A 72 -3.71 6.22 29.62
N LYS A 73 -3.05 7.31 29.26
CA LYS A 73 -3.29 8.62 29.86
C LYS A 73 -4.38 9.36 29.10
N LYS A 74 -5.34 9.94 29.81
CA LYS A 74 -6.30 10.86 29.21
C LYS A 74 -5.62 12.20 28.94
N MET A 75 -6.02 12.85 27.86
CA MET A 75 -5.57 14.19 27.53
C MET A 75 -5.94 15.16 28.65
N PRO A 76 -5.02 16.04 29.12
CA PRO A 76 -5.34 17.07 30.08
C PRO A 76 -6.52 17.95 29.61
N GLU A 77 -7.37 18.35 30.57
CA GLU A 77 -8.63 19.04 30.24
C GLU A 77 -8.43 20.39 29.54
N GLU A 78 -7.38 21.13 29.89
CA GLU A 78 -7.03 22.38 29.22
C GLU A 78 -6.68 22.17 27.74
N ILE A 79 -5.88 21.13 27.43
CA ILE A 79 -5.52 20.78 26.07
C ILE A 79 -6.76 20.30 25.30
N TYR A 80 -7.60 19.49 25.96
CA TYR A 80 -8.85 19.01 25.37
C TYR A 80 -9.77 20.19 25.00
N LYS A 81 -10.01 21.14 25.91
CA LYS A 81 -10.84 22.32 25.67
C LYS A 81 -10.35 23.15 24.48
N ARG A 82 -9.01 23.34 24.40
CA ARG A 82 -8.38 24.09 23.29
C ARG A 82 -8.56 23.39 21.93
N CYS A 83 -8.48 22.06 21.90
CA CYS A 83 -8.58 21.26 20.68
C CYS A 83 -10.02 20.84 20.33
N ALA A 84 -10.97 20.91 21.29
CA ALA A 84 -12.33 20.40 21.13
C ALA A 84 -13.09 21.01 19.94
N GLY A 85 -12.81 22.27 19.60
CA GLY A 85 -13.43 22.96 18.46
C GLY A 85 -13.06 22.35 17.11
N THR A 86 -11.87 21.77 16.99
CA THR A 86 -11.33 21.16 15.75
C THR A 86 -11.46 19.65 15.73
N MET A 87 -11.84 19.03 16.85
CA MET A 87 -12.02 17.58 16.93
C MET A 87 -13.29 17.13 16.19
N PHE A 88 -13.20 15.98 15.52
CA PHE A 88 -14.37 15.34 14.94
C PHE A 88 -15.35 14.91 16.03
N LYS A 89 -16.59 15.36 15.93
CA LYS A 89 -17.67 14.95 16.84
C LYS A 89 -18.21 13.58 16.45
N LYS A 90 -18.73 12.83 17.43
CA LYS A 90 -19.43 11.56 17.17
C LYS A 90 -20.60 11.84 16.22
N GLY A 91 -20.70 11.03 15.13
CA GLY A 91 -21.72 11.22 14.09
C GLY A 91 -21.34 12.19 12.98
N ASN A 92 -20.15 12.80 13.03
CA ASN A 92 -19.67 13.64 11.92
C ASN A 92 -19.54 12.82 10.63
N THR A 93 -20.18 13.29 9.56
CA THR A 93 -20.07 12.70 8.23
C THR A 93 -18.95 13.40 7.47
N PRO A 94 -17.88 12.70 7.06
CA PRO A 94 -16.79 13.30 6.28
C PRO A 94 -17.32 13.93 4.97
N HIS A 95 -16.72 15.04 4.52
CA HIS A 95 -17.11 15.72 3.26
C HIS A 95 -17.03 14.82 2.02
N ASN A 96 -16.17 13.80 2.05
CA ASN A 96 -15.98 12.80 0.98
C ASN A 96 -16.84 11.54 1.19
N HIS A 97 -17.81 11.57 2.10
CA HIS A 97 -18.73 10.46 2.31
C HIS A 97 -19.56 10.20 1.04
N ARG A 98 -19.63 8.95 0.65
CA ARG A 98 -20.46 8.50 -0.47
C ARG A 98 -21.65 7.73 0.08
N PRO A 99 -22.90 8.04 -0.33
CA PRO A 99 -24.09 7.32 0.11
C PRO A 99 -24.08 5.87 -0.42
N VAL A 100 -24.93 5.03 0.19
CA VAL A 100 -25.19 3.67 -0.30
C VAL A 100 -25.76 3.76 -1.73
N GLY A 101 -25.31 2.87 -2.62
CA GLY A 101 -25.61 2.90 -4.06
C GLY A 101 -24.57 3.65 -4.90
N SER A 102 -23.66 4.43 -4.29
CA SER A 102 -22.60 5.09 -5.06
C SER A 102 -21.67 4.09 -5.73
N GLU A 103 -21.28 4.38 -6.95
CA GLU A 103 -20.34 3.59 -7.72
C GLU A 103 -18.98 4.28 -7.82
N ARG A 104 -17.92 3.49 -7.95
CA ARG A 104 -16.57 3.98 -8.23
C ARG A 104 -15.76 2.97 -9.04
N LEU A 105 -15.01 3.48 -10.00
CA LEU A 105 -13.97 2.73 -10.70
C LEU A 105 -12.68 2.80 -9.90
N GLN A 106 -12.04 1.68 -9.64
CA GLN A 106 -10.73 1.64 -9.00
C GLN A 106 -9.59 1.55 -10.01
N ALA A 107 -8.36 1.78 -9.56
CA ALA A 107 -7.16 1.70 -10.40
C ALA A 107 -6.92 0.29 -10.99
N ASP A 108 -7.48 -0.75 -10.39
CA ASP A 108 -7.48 -2.13 -10.89
C ASP A 108 -8.45 -2.37 -12.06
N GLY A 109 -9.23 -1.35 -12.46
CA GLY A 109 -10.19 -1.40 -13.55
C GLY A 109 -11.56 -1.99 -13.17
N TYR A 110 -11.80 -2.32 -11.89
CA TYR A 110 -13.09 -2.85 -11.46
C TYR A 110 -14.02 -1.76 -10.93
N TRP A 111 -15.30 -1.92 -11.21
CA TRP A 111 -16.37 -1.13 -10.59
C TRP A 111 -16.76 -1.70 -9.25
N TYR A 112 -16.84 -0.82 -8.25
CA TYR A 112 -17.34 -1.12 -6.92
C TYR A 112 -18.60 -0.31 -6.62
N VAL A 113 -19.57 -0.95 -5.98
CA VAL A 113 -20.82 -0.33 -5.52
C VAL A 113 -20.85 -0.36 -4.01
N LYS A 114 -21.21 0.75 -3.39
CA LYS A 114 -21.38 0.82 -1.93
C LYS A 114 -22.69 0.16 -1.54
N ILE A 115 -22.63 -0.94 -0.79
CA ILE A 115 -23.78 -1.74 -0.38
C ILE A 115 -24.20 -1.49 1.07
N GLY A 116 -23.42 -0.76 1.85
CA GLY A 116 -23.73 -0.49 3.25
C GLY A 116 -22.73 0.43 3.94
N GLU A 117 -23.15 0.95 5.09
CA GLU A 117 -22.31 1.79 5.95
C GLU A 117 -21.46 0.94 6.92
N PRO A 118 -20.33 1.46 7.42
CA PRO A 118 -19.68 2.72 7.00
C PRO A 118 -18.88 2.61 5.72
N LYS A 119 -18.37 1.43 5.35
CA LYS A 119 -17.42 1.25 4.22
C LYS A 119 -17.61 -0.10 3.53
N LYS A 120 -18.85 -0.61 3.45
CA LYS A 120 -19.13 -1.88 2.79
C LYS A 120 -19.26 -1.68 1.29
N TRP A 121 -18.27 -2.18 0.54
CA TRP A 121 -18.22 -2.13 -0.91
C TRP A 121 -18.23 -3.55 -1.49
N LYS A 122 -18.90 -3.72 -2.64
CA LYS A 122 -18.94 -4.99 -3.37
C LYS A 122 -18.64 -4.73 -4.84
N LEU A 123 -18.01 -5.68 -5.50
CA LEU A 123 -17.74 -5.63 -6.93
C LEU A 123 -19.04 -5.59 -7.73
N LYS A 124 -19.16 -4.67 -8.68
CA LYS A 124 -20.39 -4.48 -9.48
C LYS A 124 -20.74 -5.73 -10.28
N HIS A 125 -19.78 -6.38 -10.91
CA HIS A 125 -20.02 -7.60 -11.67
C HIS A 125 -20.54 -8.76 -10.81
N HIS A 126 -20.19 -8.84 -9.50
CA HIS A 126 -20.80 -9.80 -8.58
C HIS A 126 -22.27 -9.47 -8.33
N ILE A 127 -22.60 -8.17 -8.16
CA ILE A 127 -23.98 -7.73 -7.95
C ILE A 127 -24.82 -8.02 -9.20
N GLU A 128 -24.30 -7.70 -10.40
CA GLU A 128 -24.97 -7.97 -11.65
C GLU A 128 -25.19 -9.46 -11.87
N TRP A 129 -24.19 -10.29 -11.56
CA TRP A 129 -24.32 -11.74 -11.64
C TRP A 129 -25.41 -12.29 -10.71
N GLU A 130 -25.44 -11.82 -9.46
CA GLU A 130 -26.37 -12.29 -8.42
C GLU A 130 -27.83 -11.90 -8.70
N LYS A 131 -28.09 -10.90 -9.56
CA LYS A 131 -29.46 -10.58 -9.98
C LYS A 131 -30.12 -11.70 -10.81
N TYR A 132 -29.32 -12.45 -11.56
CA TYR A 132 -29.81 -13.47 -12.48
C TYR A 132 -29.39 -14.89 -12.07
N ASN A 133 -28.44 -15.01 -11.18
CA ASN A 133 -27.83 -16.28 -10.79
C ASN A 133 -27.66 -16.40 -9.29
N LYS A 134 -27.40 -17.61 -8.81
CA LYS A 134 -27.04 -17.84 -7.41
C LYS A 134 -25.70 -17.18 -7.07
N PRO A 135 -25.51 -16.73 -5.80
CA PRO A 135 -24.21 -16.27 -5.32
C PRO A 135 -23.11 -17.28 -5.58
N ILE A 136 -21.89 -16.80 -5.84
CA ILE A 136 -20.74 -17.65 -6.11
C ILE A 136 -19.97 -17.95 -4.83
N ASP A 137 -19.38 -19.15 -4.77
CA ASP A 137 -18.33 -19.46 -3.79
C ASP A 137 -17.00 -18.91 -4.29
N THR A 138 -16.63 -17.71 -3.83
CA THR A 138 -15.41 -17.04 -4.25
C THR A 138 -14.12 -17.79 -3.92
N LYS A 139 -14.17 -18.86 -3.10
CA LYS A 139 -13.02 -19.74 -2.85
C LYS A 139 -12.80 -20.73 -4.00
N LYS A 140 -13.86 -21.19 -4.64
CA LYS A 140 -13.83 -22.23 -5.69
C LYS A 140 -14.04 -21.67 -7.08
N GLU A 141 -14.82 -20.61 -7.22
CA GLU A 141 -15.30 -20.05 -8.47
C GLU A 141 -14.88 -18.59 -8.64
N VAL A 142 -14.85 -18.13 -9.86
CA VAL A 142 -14.59 -16.73 -10.23
C VAL A 142 -15.50 -16.33 -11.40
N ILE A 143 -15.94 -15.07 -11.40
CA ILE A 143 -16.62 -14.46 -12.55
C ILE A 143 -15.56 -13.78 -13.40
N ILE A 144 -15.53 -14.12 -14.67
CA ILE A 144 -14.63 -13.55 -15.66
C ILE A 144 -15.37 -12.65 -16.63
N PHE A 145 -14.62 -11.76 -17.30
CA PHE A 145 -15.09 -10.88 -18.35
C PHE A 145 -14.66 -11.47 -19.70
N LEU A 146 -15.62 -11.87 -20.52
CA LEU A 146 -15.33 -12.56 -21.78
C LEU A 146 -14.62 -11.67 -22.80
N ASP A 147 -14.82 -10.34 -22.75
CA ASP A 147 -14.14 -9.36 -23.60
C ASP A 147 -12.81 -8.85 -23.01
N GLY A 148 -12.42 -9.33 -21.84
CA GLY A 148 -11.24 -8.87 -21.10
C GLY A 148 -11.37 -7.46 -20.50
N ASN A 149 -12.51 -6.78 -20.68
CA ASN A 149 -12.76 -5.44 -20.13
C ASN A 149 -13.44 -5.52 -18.77
N ARG A 150 -12.70 -5.25 -17.70
CA ARG A 150 -13.18 -5.31 -16.31
C ARG A 150 -14.26 -4.28 -15.98
N ALA A 151 -14.39 -3.24 -16.79
CA ALA A 151 -15.41 -2.21 -16.63
C ALA A 151 -16.76 -2.61 -17.23
N ASN A 152 -16.78 -3.58 -18.14
CA ASN A 152 -18.00 -4.05 -18.80
C ASN A 152 -18.71 -5.12 -17.96
N CYS A 153 -19.61 -4.68 -17.09
CA CYS A 153 -20.35 -5.55 -16.16
C CYS A 153 -21.65 -6.13 -16.76
N ASP A 154 -21.86 -6.08 -18.09
CA ASP A 154 -23.03 -6.67 -18.72
C ASP A 154 -23.09 -8.17 -18.48
N ILE A 155 -24.27 -8.70 -18.11
CA ILE A 155 -24.45 -10.12 -17.79
C ILE A 155 -24.07 -11.03 -18.96
N SER A 156 -24.27 -10.60 -20.22
CA SER A 156 -23.88 -11.32 -21.42
C SER A 156 -22.37 -11.47 -21.60
N ASN A 157 -21.58 -10.61 -20.90
CA ASN A 157 -20.12 -10.60 -20.90
C ASN A 157 -19.54 -11.34 -19.69
N LEU A 158 -20.36 -11.63 -18.70
CA LEU A 158 -19.93 -12.30 -17.48
C LEU A 158 -20.07 -13.81 -17.60
N LYS A 159 -19.08 -14.56 -17.13
CA LYS A 159 -19.12 -16.01 -17.09
C LYS A 159 -18.50 -16.53 -15.80
N LYS A 160 -19.22 -17.43 -15.13
CA LYS A 160 -18.71 -18.12 -13.94
C LYS A 160 -17.87 -19.33 -14.38
N ILE A 161 -16.67 -19.44 -13.83
CA ILE A 161 -15.76 -20.58 -14.06
C ILE A 161 -15.10 -21.03 -12.75
N PRO A 162 -14.66 -22.29 -12.65
CA PRO A 162 -13.79 -22.73 -11.56
C PRO A 162 -12.47 -21.94 -11.55
N ARG A 163 -11.96 -21.59 -10.38
CA ARG A 163 -10.63 -20.91 -10.26
C ARG A 163 -9.49 -21.70 -10.88
N SER A 164 -9.58 -23.02 -10.88
CA SER A 164 -8.58 -23.88 -11.56
C SER A 164 -8.52 -23.68 -13.06
N TYR A 165 -9.64 -23.27 -13.69
CA TYR A 165 -9.68 -22.96 -15.13
C TYR A 165 -9.09 -21.59 -15.41
N ASP A 166 -9.41 -20.59 -14.59
CA ASP A 166 -8.80 -19.27 -14.65
C ASP A 166 -7.26 -19.33 -14.50
N ALA A 167 -6.79 -20.09 -13.52
CA ALA A 167 -5.36 -20.33 -13.34
C ALA A 167 -4.71 -21.01 -14.56
N CYS A 168 -5.39 -21.99 -15.17
CA CYS A 168 -4.90 -22.66 -16.38
C CYS A 168 -4.86 -21.72 -17.59
N MET A 169 -5.91 -20.92 -17.79
CA MET A 169 -5.96 -19.89 -18.84
C MET A 169 -4.81 -18.89 -18.70
N SER A 170 -4.55 -18.43 -17.47
CA SER A 170 -3.47 -17.49 -17.19
C SER A 170 -2.08 -18.11 -17.39
N PHE A 171 -1.88 -19.35 -16.94
CA PHE A 171 -0.62 -20.08 -17.12
C PHE A 171 -0.27 -20.31 -18.58
N LEU A 172 -1.28 -20.66 -19.41
CA LEU A 172 -1.11 -20.92 -20.83
C LEU A 172 -1.15 -19.64 -21.70
N GLY A 173 -1.37 -18.45 -21.10
CA GLY A 173 -1.45 -17.20 -21.84
C GLY A 173 -2.64 -17.13 -22.81
N LEU A 174 -3.75 -17.80 -22.52
CA LEU A 174 -4.89 -17.94 -23.43
C LEU A 174 -5.91 -16.80 -23.33
N TRP A 175 -5.69 -15.81 -22.46
CA TRP A 175 -6.58 -14.66 -22.33
C TRP A 175 -6.47 -13.71 -23.51
N SER A 176 -7.61 -13.33 -24.08
CA SER A 176 -7.75 -12.42 -25.21
C SER A 176 -8.75 -11.29 -24.90
N LYS A 177 -8.76 -10.26 -25.75
CA LYS A 177 -9.82 -9.23 -25.76
C LYS A 177 -11.04 -9.64 -26.60
N ASN A 178 -11.01 -10.81 -27.19
CA ASN A 178 -12.10 -11.34 -28.03
C ASN A 178 -12.91 -12.37 -27.22
N LYS A 179 -14.22 -12.13 -27.13
CA LYS A 179 -15.18 -12.95 -26.38
C LYS A 179 -15.24 -14.40 -26.92
N ASP A 180 -15.21 -14.58 -28.23
CA ASP A 180 -15.33 -15.91 -28.86
C ASP A 180 -14.06 -16.72 -28.67
N LEU A 181 -12.90 -16.08 -28.78
CA LEU A 181 -11.61 -16.72 -28.47
C LEU A 181 -11.55 -17.18 -27.04
N ASN A 182 -11.97 -16.33 -26.08
CA ASN A 182 -11.99 -16.71 -24.67
C ASN A 182 -12.94 -17.86 -24.38
N ASN A 183 -14.11 -17.92 -25.04
CA ASN A 183 -15.02 -19.06 -24.93
C ASN A 183 -14.40 -20.34 -25.49
N THR A 184 -13.75 -20.27 -26.65
CA THR A 184 -13.06 -21.41 -27.28
C THR A 184 -11.92 -21.90 -26.39
N SER A 185 -11.08 -20.99 -25.88
CA SER A 185 -9.99 -21.30 -24.96
C SER A 185 -10.47 -21.97 -23.66
N LEU A 186 -11.60 -21.54 -23.14
CA LEU A 186 -12.23 -22.18 -21.98
C LEU A 186 -12.66 -23.61 -22.26
N ASN A 187 -13.20 -23.89 -23.46
CA ASN A 187 -13.56 -25.25 -23.86
C ASN A 187 -12.31 -26.15 -23.99
N VAL A 188 -11.22 -25.62 -24.54
CA VAL A 188 -9.92 -26.31 -24.58
C VAL A 188 -9.41 -26.64 -23.21
N VAL A 189 -9.43 -25.67 -22.29
CA VAL A 189 -9.00 -25.87 -20.88
C VAL A 189 -9.89 -26.91 -20.19
N LYS A 190 -11.20 -26.91 -20.45
CA LYS A 190 -12.12 -27.91 -19.92
C LYS A 190 -11.72 -29.31 -20.37
N LEU A 191 -11.55 -29.52 -21.67
CA LEU A 191 -11.10 -30.80 -22.24
C LEU A 191 -9.76 -31.24 -21.65
N PHE A 192 -8.79 -30.34 -21.57
CA PHE A 192 -7.49 -30.62 -20.98
C PHE A 192 -7.58 -31.09 -19.52
N LYS A 193 -8.45 -30.50 -18.74
CA LYS A 193 -8.66 -30.91 -17.34
C LYS A 193 -9.36 -32.26 -17.23
N GLU A 194 -10.34 -32.52 -18.07
CA GLU A 194 -11.08 -33.79 -18.10
C GLU A 194 -10.18 -34.96 -18.56
N THR A 195 -9.34 -34.75 -19.59
CA THR A 195 -8.39 -35.78 -20.03
C THR A 195 -7.32 -36.08 -19.00
N LYS A 196 -6.82 -35.04 -18.28
CA LYS A 196 -5.88 -35.24 -17.18
C LYS A 196 -6.52 -36.01 -16.02
N ARG A 197 -7.79 -35.74 -15.73
CA ARG A 197 -8.53 -36.46 -14.67
C ARG A 197 -8.72 -37.91 -15.04
N ALA A 198 -9.14 -38.20 -16.27
CA ALA A 198 -9.34 -39.58 -16.76
C ALA A 198 -8.04 -40.39 -16.71
N ARG A 199 -6.89 -39.80 -17.03
CA ARG A 199 -5.58 -40.48 -16.91
C ARG A 199 -5.26 -40.85 -15.48
N ASN A 200 -5.46 -39.94 -14.52
CA ASN A 200 -5.18 -40.19 -13.11
C ASN A 200 -6.16 -41.19 -12.44
N GLU A 201 -7.30 -41.46 -13.07
CA GLU A 201 -8.26 -42.46 -12.59
C GLU A 201 -7.99 -43.85 -13.22
N SER A 202 -7.09 -43.91 -14.22
CA SER A 202 -6.71 -45.14 -14.93
C SER A 202 -5.38 -45.75 -14.43
N ASP A 203 -4.62 -44.99 -13.68
CA ASP A 203 -3.38 -45.39 -13.01
C ASP A 203 -3.66 -45.75 -11.55
#